data_afcdcc13c0f47bf9653dc77674fe7daf
#
_entry.id   afcdcc13c0f47bf9653dc77674fe7daf
#
_cell.length_a   1.000
_cell.length_b   1.000
_cell.length_c   1.000
_cell.angle_alpha   90.00
_cell.angle_beta   90.00
_cell.angle_gamma   90.00
#
_symmetry.space_group_name_H-M   'P 1'
#
loop_
_entity.id
_entity.type
_entity.pdbx_description
1 polymer ?
#
loop_
_entity_poly.entity_id
_entity_poly.type
_entity_poly.pdbx_seq_one_letter_code
_entity_poly.pdbx_strand_id
1 'polypeptide(L)'
;MNTQETMMNEKSSGVRGFSATVKFVALLLAVLLPLVPIVMLVVKLPSTYHESFLGELTYKFNRLKDTDEKKIVIVGGSSVAFGINSELIEQYTGYKVVNFGLYASLGTKIMLDLSKVNINEGDIVIIAPELDEQTLSMYFNAETTWQALDCDLSMLAYIDSENYGALWGQLPEYLSTVMDLFIKGEKISPTGVYRADSFNAHGDIVYPREYNTMTGGYDPTQTITLSGEIYDEEFLAYLNDYIAWVEKQGATAYYTFCPVNEAALHEDTSEESIREFYRYVAENVNCAVISDPASSILEQNYFYDSNFHLNDAGVTVRTAALIEDLYRAMGRTDLLSIKLPAAPEPPKQEGPEYWEENEWSSLFIYEDFADGYKIVGVTEEGKAMESLEIPMKADGKAVWSLTKDALVGCDALKELTIRENITAIESGFFSAAPNLVRVNMYRTEAENLTVDQANLFDGANSALKIYFDSSIGYTNFVTGYFWANYGGMMVRPEE
;
A
#
# COMPACT_ATOMS: atom_id res chain seq x y z
N MET A 1 51.96 -22.61 -52.88
CA MET A 1 50.60 -23.15 -53.07
C MET A 1 49.78 -23.18 -51.78
N ASN A 2 49.90 -22.20 -50.87
CA ASN A 2 49.24 -22.30 -49.53
C ASN A 2 48.52 -21.02 -49.04
N THR A 3 48.51 -19.96 -49.82
CA THR A 3 47.88 -18.67 -49.38
C THR A 3 46.47 -18.47 -49.94
N GLN A 4 46.08 -19.15 -51.01
CA GLN A 4 44.74 -19.03 -51.59
C GLN A 4 43.71 -19.94 -50.91
N GLU A 5 44.10 -21.12 -50.43
CA GLU A 5 43.19 -22.02 -49.70
C GLU A 5 42.78 -21.49 -48.30
N THR A 6 43.71 -20.79 -47.62
CA THR A 6 43.44 -20.19 -46.30
C THR A 6 42.44 -19.02 -46.42
N MET A 7 42.55 -18.20 -47.47
CA MET A 7 41.60 -17.09 -47.69
C MET A 7 40.20 -17.56 -48.14
N MET A 8 40.08 -18.68 -48.84
CA MET A 8 38.76 -19.25 -49.17
C MET A 8 38.05 -19.87 -47.97
N ASN A 9 38.80 -20.46 -47.02
CA ASN A 9 38.21 -21.08 -45.84
C ASN A 9 37.74 -20.03 -44.81
N GLU A 10 38.45 -18.91 -44.65
CA GLU A 10 37.99 -17.81 -43.77
C GLU A 10 36.75 -17.09 -44.34
N LYS A 11 36.64 -16.91 -45.67
CA LYS A 11 35.42 -16.32 -46.26
C LYS A 11 34.21 -17.25 -46.14
N SER A 12 34.39 -18.56 -46.15
CA SER A 12 33.27 -19.51 -46.05
C SER A 12 32.76 -19.64 -44.59
N SER A 13 33.62 -19.47 -43.58
CA SER A 13 33.21 -19.49 -42.17
C SER A 13 32.45 -18.24 -41.77
N GLY A 14 32.84 -17.05 -42.26
CA GLY A 14 32.14 -15.79 -42.02
C GLY A 14 30.71 -15.76 -42.62
N VAL A 15 30.56 -16.27 -43.84
CA VAL A 15 29.25 -16.34 -44.52
C VAL A 15 28.31 -17.36 -43.85
N ARG A 16 28.85 -18.49 -43.36
CA ARG A 16 28.05 -19.46 -42.59
C ARG A 16 27.60 -18.93 -41.24
N GLY A 17 28.46 -18.18 -40.52
CA GLY A 17 28.12 -17.55 -39.25
C GLY A 17 27.03 -16.49 -39.41
N PHE A 18 27.14 -15.64 -40.43
CA PHE A 18 26.13 -14.61 -40.74
C PHE A 18 24.78 -15.24 -41.13
N SER A 19 24.78 -16.30 -41.93
CA SER A 19 23.57 -17.04 -42.32
C SER A 19 22.89 -17.71 -41.10
N ALA A 20 23.63 -18.23 -40.14
CA ALA A 20 23.08 -18.81 -38.89
C ALA A 20 22.45 -17.75 -38.00
N THR A 21 23.09 -16.60 -37.82
CA THR A 21 22.57 -15.45 -37.08
C THR A 21 21.30 -14.92 -37.72
N VAL A 22 21.26 -14.75 -39.03
CA VAL A 22 20.07 -14.29 -39.77
C VAL A 22 18.92 -15.27 -39.62
N LYS A 23 19.18 -16.59 -39.73
CA LYS A 23 18.15 -17.61 -39.47
C LYS A 23 17.62 -17.58 -38.04
N PHE A 24 18.50 -17.42 -37.06
CA PHE A 24 18.10 -17.30 -35.67
C PHE A 24 17.22 -16.06 -35.42
N VAL A 25 17.63 -14.89 -35.93
CA VAL A 25 16.85 -13.64 -35.84
C VAL A 25 15.51 -13.79 -36.59
N ALA A 26 15.50 -14.40 -37.75
CA ALA A 26 14.27 -14.64 -38.52
C ALA A 26 13.32 -15.59 -37.78
N LEU A 27 13.84 -16.63 -37.13
CA LEU A 27 13.04 -17.55 -36.30
C LEU A 27 12.49 -16.85 -35.07
N LEU A 28 13.32 -16.05 -34.39
CA LEU A 28 12.91 -15.23 -33.25
C LEU A 28 11.79 -14.27 -33.65
N LEU A 29 11.95 -13.55 -34.74
CA LEU A 29 10.90 -12.67 -35.29
C LEU A 29 9.63 -13.43 -35.67
N ALA A 30 9.76 -14.61 -36.27
CA ALA A 30 8.62 -15.45 -36.65
C ALA A 30 7.81 -15.93 -35.41
N VAL A 31 8.45 -16.07 -34.23
CA VAL A 31 7.78 -16.42 -32.99
C VAL A 31 7.21 -15.17 -32.29
N LEU A 32 7.96 -14.06 -32.25
CA LEU A 32 7.57 -12.85 -31.54
C LEU A 32 6.55 -11.99 -32.29
N LEU A 33 6.66 -11.87 -33.63
CA LEU A 33 5.74 -11.04 -34.42
C LEU A 33 4.26 -11.43 -34.30
N PRO A 34 3.88 -12.70 -34.25
CA PRO A 34 2.48 -13.09 -34.03
C PRO A 34 1.96 -12.76 -32.59
N LEU A 35 2.85 -12.63 -31.60
CA LEU A 35 2.47 -12.27 -30.22
C LEU A 35 2.13 -10.78 -30.10
N VAL A 36 2.76 -9.92 -30.90
CA VAL A 36 2.53 -8.46 -30.85
C VAL A 36 1.05 -8.10 -31.06
N PRO A 37 0.33 -8.57 -32.07
CA PRO A 37 -1.10 -8.25 -32.20
C PRO A 37 -1.96 -8.85 -31.09
N ILE A 38 -1.57 -9.98 -30.50
CA ILE A 38 -2.26 -10.57 -29.34
C ILE A 38 -2.10 -9.66 -28.14
N VAL A 39 -0.87 -9.24 -27.82
CA VAL A 39 -0.59 -8.28 -26.72
C VAL A 39 -1.33 -6.97 -26.99
N MET A 40 -1.27 -6.43 -28.21
CA MET A 40 -2.00 -5.21 -28.57
C MET A 40 -3.53 -5.35 -28.45
N LEU A 41 -4.06 -6.54 -28.72
CA LEU A 41 -5.49 -6.81 -28.53
C LEU A 41 -5.86 -6.80 -27.06
N VAL A 42 -5.08 -7.49 -26.22
CA VAL A 42 -5.34 -7.58 -24.78
C VAL A 42 -5.22 -6.21 -24.11
N VAL A 43 -4.20 -5.44 -24.45
CA VAL A 43 -4.01 -4.06 -23.95
C VAL A 43 -5.12 -3.09 -24.40
N LYS A 44 -5.88 -3.43 -25.46
CA LYS A 44 -7.06 -2.68 -25.92
C LYS A 44 -8.39 -3.21 -25.38
N LEU A 45 -8.37 -4.25 -24.56
CA LEU A 45 -9.57 -4.68 -23.86
C LEU A 45 -10.08 -3.54 -22.96
N PRO A 46 -11.36 -3.53 -22.63
CA PRO A 46 -11.87 -2.58 -21.65
C PRO A 46 -11.03 -2.65 -20.36
N SER A 47 -10.72 -1.51 -19.81
CA SER A 47 -9.97 -1.43 -18.55
C SER A 47 -10.62 -2.30 -17.47
N THR A 48 -9.82 -3.11 -16.81
CA THR A 48 -10.24 -4.06 -15.78
C THR A 48 -10.23 -3.42 -14.40
N TYR A 49 -9.28 -2.51 -14.16
CA TYR A 49 -9.02 -1.89 -12.85
C TYR A 49 -9.53 -0.44 -12.74
N HIS A 50 -10.22 0.06 -13.76
CA HIS A 50 -10.68 1.45 -13.83
C HIS A 50 -11.54 1.89 -12.63
N GLU A 51 -12.39 1.00 -12.11
CA GLU A 51 -13.27 1.28 -10.97
C GLU A 51 -12.54 1.10 -9.61
N SER A 52 -11.33 0.55 -9.62
CA SER A 52 -10.54 0.33 -8.41
C SER A 52 -9.84 1.61 -7.92
N PHE A 53 -9.35 1.57 -6.70
CA PHE A 53 -8.53 2.62 -6.11
C PHE A 53 -7.29 2.96 -6.98
N LEU A 54 -6.66 1.94 -7.55
CA LEU A 54 -5.50 2.11 -8.44
C LEU A 54 -5.85 2.81 -9.76
N GLY A 55 -7.08 2.63 -10.26
CA GLY A 55 -7.55 3.31 -11.46
C GLY A 55 -7.51 4.84 -11.35
N GLU A 56 -7.55 5.38 -10.14
CA GLU A 56 -7.41 6.82 -9.89
C GLU A 56 -6.04 7.38 -10.31
N LEU A 57 -5.00 6.56 -10.39
CA LEU A 57 -3.67 7.01 -10.83
C LEU A 57 -3.72 7.70 -12.19
N THR A 58 -4.50 7.19 -13.13
CA THR A 58 -4.69 7.81 -14.45
C THR A 58 -5.29 9.21 -14.34
N TYR A 59 -6.28 9.42 -13.48
CA TYR A 59 -6.90 10.73 -13.30
C TYR A 59 -5.92 11.72 -12.65
N LYS A 60 -5.19 11.30 -11.62
CA LYS A 60 -4.16 12.11 -10.96
C LYS A 60 -3.05 12.51 -11.94
N PHE A 61 -2.56 11.56 -12.73
CA PHE A 61 -1.53 11.78 -13.73
C PHE A 61 -1.99 12.77 -14.81
N ASN A 62 -3.19 12.59 -15.37
CA ASN A 62 -3.75 13.47 -16.38
C ASN A 62 -4.05 14.87 -15.81
N ARG A 63 -4.57 14.97 -14.57
CA ARG A 63 -4.75 16.25 -13.91
C ARG A 63 -3.42 17.01 -13.78
N LEU A 64 -2.35 16.35 -13.30
CA LEU A 64 -1.04 16.99 -13.21
C LEU A 64 -0.54 17.40 -14.59
N LYS A 65 -0.64 16.53 -15.58
CA LYS A 65 -0.22 16.76 -16.97
C LYS A 65 -0.93 17.95 -17.61
N ASP A 66 -2.23 18.11 -17.33
CA ASP A 66 -3.09 19.11 -17.99
C ASP A 66 -3.22 20.41 -17.17
N THR A 67 -2.58 20.53 -15.99
CA THR A 67 -2.60 21.75 -15.19
C THR A 67 -1.41 22.62 -15.55
N ASP A 68 -1.64 23.67 -16.35
CA ASP A 68 -0.60 24.63 -16.80
C ASP A 68 -0.39 25.80 -15.84
N GLU A 69 -1.36 26.09 -14.96
CA GLU A 69 -1.25 27.15 -13.96
C GLU A 69 -0.20 26.79 -12.90
N LYS A 70 0.30 27.80 -12.21
CA LYS A 70 1.14 27.59 -11.03
C LYS A 70 0.41 26.71 -10.00
N LYS A 71 1.08 25.66 -9.59
CA LYS A 71 0.47 24.62 -8.78
C LYS A 71 1.34 24.16 -7.63
N ILE A 72 0.66 23.59 -6.63
CA ILE A 72 1.25 22.80 -5.57
C ILE A 72 0.95 21.34 -5.91
N VAL A 73 1.98 20.53 -6.05
CA VAL A 73 1.86 19.08 -6.24
C VAL A 73 2.27 18.39 -4.95
N ILE A 74 1.36 17.62 -4.34
CA ILE A 74 1.63 16.90 -3.10
C ILE A 74 1.82 15.43 -3.44
N VAL A 75 3.05 14.93 -3.28
CA VAL A 75 3.45 13.58 -3.68
C VAL A 75 3.64 12.70 -2.44
N GLY A 76 3.03 11.53 -2.44
CA GLY A 76 3.16 10.56 -1.35
C GLY A 76 2.32 9.31 -1.58
N GLY A 77 2.06 8.56 -0.53
CA GLY A 77 1.22 7.37 -0.53
C GLY A 77 -0.26 7.69 -0.27
N SER A 78 -0.95 6.72 0.32
CA SER A 78 -2.37 6.85 0.67
C SER A 78 -2.63 7.91 1.76
N SER A 79 -1.67 8.15 2.64
CA SER A 79 -1.75 9.22 3.65
C SER A 79 -1.97 10.62 3.06
N VAL A 80 -1.45 10.87 1.85
CA VAL A 80 -1.72 12.11 1.10
C VAL A 80 -3.12 12.10 0.51
N ALA A 81 -3.55 10.98 -0.10
CA ALA A 81 -4.89 10.83 -0.65
C ALA A 81 -5.98 11.03 0.41
N PHE A 82 -5.79 10.42 1.60
CA PHE A 82 -6.70 10.45 2.74
C PHE A 82 -6.55 11.69 3.63
N GLY A 83 -5.43 12.44 3.50
CA GLY A 83 -5.04 13.44 4.51
C GLY A 83 -5.12 14.89 4.07
N ILE A 84 -5.56 15.18 2.84
CA ILE A 84 -5.50 16.53 2.26
C ILE A 84 -6.88 16.99 1.76
N ASN A 85 -7.16 18.27 1.96
CA ASN A 85 -8.22 19.01 1.31
C ASN A 85 -7.59 20.05 0.36
N SER A 86 -7.48 19.70 -0.90
CA SER A 86 -6.83 20.51 -1.93
C SER A 86 -7.56 21.83 -2.17
N GLU A 87 -8.90 21.84 -2.11
CA GLU A 87 -9.68 23.05 -2.29
C GLU A 87 -9.38 24.11 -1.21
N LEU A 88 -9.21 23.65 0.05
CA LEU A 88 -8.84 24.51 1.15
C LEU A 88 -7.44 25.10 0.94
N ILE A 89 -6.47 24.32 0.47
CA ILE A 89 -5.11 24.82 0.16
C ILE A 89 -5.19 25.84 -1.00
N GLU A 90 -5.94 25.58 -2.07
CA GLU A 90 -6.15 26.52 -3.18
C GLU A 90 -6.70 27.85 -2.67
N GLN A 91 -7.72 27.80 -1.81
CA GLN A 91 -8.36 28.99 -1.24
C GLN A 91 -7.38 29.90 -0.51
N TYR A 92 -6.47 29.32 0.27
CA TYR A 92 -5.54 30.11 1.10
C TYR A 92 -4.26 30.48 0.35
N THR A 93 -3.73 29.61 -0.52
CA THR A 93 -2.46 29.86 -1.21
C THR A 93 -2.60 30.59 -2.53
N GLY A 94 -3.73 30.41 -3.21
CA GLY A 94 -3.95 30.94 -4.57
C GLY A 94 -3.30 30.08 -5.67
N TYR A 95 -2.63 28.98 -5.32
CA TYR A 95 -2.09 28.01 -6.27
C TYR A 95 -3.17 26.99 -6.63
N LYS A 96 -3.08 26.39 -7.83
CA LYS A 96 -3.78 25.14 -8.10
C LYS A 96 -3.16 24.02 -7.29
N VAL A 97 -3.96 23.03 -6.88
CA VAL A 97 -3.46 21.90 -6.11
C VAL A 97 -3.71 20.58 -6.85
N VAL A 98 -2.71 19.76 -6.91
CA VAL A 98 -2.80 18.39 -7.41
C VAL A 98 -2.37 17.45 -6.28
N ASN A 99 -3.34 16.75 -5.70
CA ASN A 99 -3.09 15.66 -4.77
C ASN A 99 -2.58 14.46 -5.57
N PHE A 100 -1.27 14.24 -5.54
CA PHE A 100 -0.58 13.16 -6.25
C PHE A 100 -0.17 12.04 -5.29
N GLY A 101 -0.97 11.77 -4.27
CA GLY A 101 -0.82 10.63 -3.37
C GLY A 101 -1.83 9.54 -3.71
N LEU A 102 -1.44 8.27 -3.61
CA LEU A 102 -2.38 7.18 -3.89
C LEU A 102 -2.18 5.98 -2.96
N TYR A 103 -1.21 5.13 -3.22
CA TYR A 103 -1.12 3.83 -2.54
C TYR A 103 0.33 3.45 -2.23
N ALA A 104 0.60 3.16 -0.97
CA ALA A 104 1.94 2.79 -0.48
C ALA A 104 2.53 1.57 -1.22
N SER A 105 1.69 0.58 -1.57
CA SER A 105 2.15 -0.60 -2.30
C SER A 105 2.61 -0.35 -3.75
N LEU A 106 2.37 0.86 -4.29
CA LEU A 106 3.04 1.28 -5.54
C LEU A 106 4.52 1.62 -5.30
N GLY A 107 4.85 2.03 -4.09
CA GLY A 107 6.15 2.58 -3.72
C GLY A 107 6.23 4.09 -3.94
N THR A 108 6.91 4.79 -3.03
CA THR A 108 7.09 6.25 -3.13
C THR A 108 7.88 6.62 -4.39
N LYS A 109 8.87 5.81 -4.77
CA LYS A 109 9.70 6.01 -5.96
C LYS A 109 8.86 6.21 -7.22
N ILE A 110 7.87 5.35 -7.47
CA ILE A 110 7.06 5.46 -8.70
C ILE A 110 6.16 6.70 -8.68
N MET A 111 5.66 7.12 -7.52
CA MET A 111 4.88 8.34 -7.40
C MET A 111 5.76 9.58 -7.71
N LEU A 112 7.01 9.59 -7.24
CA LEU A 112 7.99 10.63 -7.58
C LEU A 112 8.31 10.62 -9.08
N ASP A 113 8.52 9.44 -9.70
CA ASP A 113 8.79 9.32 -11.14
C ASP A 113 7.64 9.88 -11.99
N LEU A 114 6.40 9.46 -11.71
CA LEU A 114 5.23 9.89 -12.46
C LEU A 114 4.90 11.37 -12.26
N SER A 115 5.22 11.93 -11.09
CA SER A 115 5.02 13.37 -10.82
C SER A 115 5.85 14.28 -11.71
N LYS A 116 6.91 13.78 -12.34
CA LYS A 116 7.77 14.53 -13.27
C LYS A 116 7.07 14.97 -14.56
N VAL A 117 5.82 14.53 -14.80
CA VAL A 117 5.11 14.76 -16.07
C VAL A 117 4.92 16.23 -16.42
N ASN A 118 4.69 17.11 -15.44
CA ASN A 118 4.45 18.53 -15.68
C ASN A 118 4.80 19.39 -14.45
N ILE A 119 6.10 19.53 -14.14
CA ILE A 119 6.62 20.45 -13.13
C ILE A 119 7.34 21.59 -13.82
N ASN A 120 6.96 22.82 -13.51
CA ASN A 120 7.41 24.02 -14.21
C ASN A 120 7.94 25.10 -13.24
N GLU A 121 8.52 26.15 -13.79
CA GLU A 121 9.02 27.29 -13.04
C GLU A 121 7.93 27.94 -12.17
N GLY A 122 8.21 28.04 -10.87
CA GLY A 122 7.32 28.62 -9.87
C GLY A 122 6.26 27.68 -9.32
N ASP A 123 6.28 26.40 -9.69
CA ASP A 123 5.51 25.37 -9.01
C ASP A 123 6.13 25.04 -7.64
N ILE A 124 5.34 24.42 -6.78
CA ILE A 124 5.78 23.89 -5.48
C ILE A 124 5.51 22.39 -5.47
N VAL A 125 6.51 21.60 -5.12
CA VAL A 125 6.37 20.15 -4.91
C VAL A 125 6.53 19.88 -3.43
N ILE A 126 5.52 19.25 -2.81
CA ILE A 126 5.54 18.83 -1.41
C ILE A 126 5.68 17.31 -1.39
N ILE A 127 6.76 16.83 -0.79
CA ILE A 127 7.04 15.40 -0.63
C ILE A 127 6.59 15.00 0.76
N ALA A 128 5.65 14.05 0.84
CA ALA A 128 5.00 13.60 2.06
C ALA A 128 4.87 12.07 2.10
N PRO A 129 5.97 11.32 2.18
CA PRO A 129 5.92 9.86 2.23
C PRO A 129 5.35 9.37 3.55
N GLU A 130 4.83 8.17 3.59
CA GLU A 130 4.48 7.47 4.81
C GLU A 130 5.74 7.04 5.57
N LEU A 131 5.66 7.01 6.90
CA LEU A 131 6.82 6.73 7.76
C LEU A 131 6.89 5.23 8.06
N ASP A 132 7.18 4.45 7.03
CA ASP A 132 7.46 3.02 7.12
C ASP A 132 8.63 2.62 6.20
N GLU A 133 9.31 1.52 6.54
CA GLU A 133 10.50 1.06 5.83
C GLU A 133 10.25 0.75 4.35
N GLN A 134 9.07 0.26 3.98
CA GLN A 134 8.75 -0.05 2.59
C GLN A 134 8.62 1.22 1.76
N THR A 135 7.91 2.24 2.25
CA THR A 135 7.68 3.48 1.50
C THR A 135 8.93 4.36 1.44
N LEU A 136 9.84 4.22 2.41
CA LEU A 136 11.12 4.93 2.48
C LEU A 136 12.28 4.10 1.92
N SER A 137 11.99 3.19 0.99
CA SER A 137 12.97 2.34 0.29
C SER A 137 12.80 2.42 -1.23
N MET A 138 13.67 1.73 -1.98
CA MET A 138 13.55 1.56 -3.42
C MET A 138 12.50 0.54 -3.83
N TYR A 139 11.53 0.27 -2.94
CA TYR A 139 10.44 -0.69 -3.19
C TYR A 139 9.68 -0.37 -4.48
N PHE A 140 9.43 -1.41 -5.25
CA PHE A 140 8.68 -1.36 -6.49
C PHE A 140 7.88 -2.65 -6.67
N ASN A 141 6.58 -2.53 -6.88
CA ASN A 141 5.70 -3.66 -7.15
C ASN A 141 5.21 -3.63 -8.60
N ALA A 142 5.71 -4.57 -9.41
CA ALA A 142 5.40 -4.62 -10.84
C ALA A 142 3.93 -5.04 -11.11
N GLU A 143 3.35 -5.90 -10.28
CA GLU A 143 1.96 -6.32 -10.40
C GLU A 143 1.01 -5.16 -10.15
N THR A 144 1.13 -4.51 -8.98
CA THR A 144 0.34 -3.33 -8.61
C THR A 144 0.52 -2.20 -9.64
N THR A 145 1.74 -2.05 -10.16
CA THR A 145 2.01 -1.07 -11.22
C THR A 145 1.24 -1.39 -12.50
N TRP A 146 1.21 -2.63 -12.97
CA TRP A 146 0.41 -2.99 -14.15
C TRP A 146 -1.08 -2.76 -13.92
N GLN A 147 -1.60 -3.06 -12.74
CA GLN A 147 -2.99 -2.79 -12.39
C GLN A 147 -3.31 -1.29 -12.47
N ALA A 148 -2.41 -0.44 -11.97
CA ALA A 148 -2.57 1.01 -12.03
C ALA A 148 -2.41 1.59 -13.45
N LEU A 149 -1.50 1.03 -14.25
CA LEU A 149 -1.28 1.42 -15.65
C LEU A 149 -2.36 0.94 -16.62
N ASP A 150 -3.22 0.02 -16.20
CA ASP A 150 -4.32 -0.57 -16.99
C ASP A 150 -5.16 0.51 -17.70
N CYS A 151 -5.25 1.69 -17.10
CA CYS A 151 -6.01 2.81 -17.67
C CYS A 151 -5.18 3.68 -18.63
N ASP A 152 -3.87 3.83 -18.41
CA ASP A 152 -3.02 4.69 -19.26
C ASP A 152 -1.57 4.19 -19.33
N LEU A 153 -1.26 3.49 -20.42
CA LEU A 153 0.09 2.97 -20.68
C LEU A 153 1.12 4.09 -21.02
N SER A 154 0.68 5.34 -21.25
CA SER A 154 1.61 6.43 -21.52
C SER A 154 2.48 6.75 -20.29
N MET A 155 2.03 6.41 -19.09
CA MET A 155 2.78 6.52 -17.85
C MET A 155 4.07 5.69 -17.83
N LEU A 156 4.14 4.59 -18.61
CA LEU A 156 5.36 3.77 -18.75
C LEU A 156 6.59 4.61 -19.13
N ALA A 157 6.41 5.70 -19.88
CA ALA A 157 7.51 6.56 -20.33
C ALA A 157 8.18 7.33 -19.18
N TYR A 158 7.56 7.40 -18.02
CA TYR A 158 8.03 8.13 -16.83
C TYR A 158 8.62 7.21 -15.76
N ILE A 159 8.36 5.91 -15.84
CA ILE A 159 8.90 4.91 -14.92
C ILE A 159 10.40 4.75 -15.20
N ASP A 160 11.20 4.69 -14.13
CA ASP A 160 12.64 4.45 -14.25
C ASP A 160 12.93 3.14 -14.99
N SER A 161 13.91 3.21 -15.88
CA SER A 161 14.32 2.07 -16.72
C SER A 161 14.83 0.87 -15.92
N GLU A 162 15.31 1.06 -14.70
CA GLU A 162 15.74 -0.01 -13.79
C GLU A 162 14.57 -0.96 -13.45
N ASN A 163 13.35 -0.45 -13.38
CA ASN A 163 12.15 -1.22 -13.08
C ASN A 163 11.59 -1.99 -14.28
N TYR A 164 12.08 -1.73 -15.50
CA TYR A 164 11.54 -2.38 -16.71
C TYR A 164 11.72 -3.90 -16.71
N GLY A 165 12.81 -4.40 -16.13
CA GLY A 165 13.03 -5.85 -16.01
C GLY A 165 11.93 -6.55 -15.24
N ALA A 166 11.53 -5.99 -14.10
CA ALA A 166 10.43 -6.48 -13.25
C ALA A 166 9.08 -6.31 -13.96
N LEU A 167 8.81 -5.14 -14.55
CA LEU A 167 7.58 -4.89 -15.31
C LEU A 167 7.37 -5.90 -16.44
N TRP A 168 8.36 -6.08 -17.29
CA TRP A 168 8.23 -7.03 -18.41
C TRP A 168 8.17 -8.48 -17.94
N GLY A 169 8.78 -8.80 -16.79
CA GLY A 169 8.66 -10.11 -16.16
C GLY A 169 7.25 -10.43 -15.70
N GLN A 170 6.54 -9.44 -15.16
CA GLN A 170 5.17 -9.58 -14.65
C GLN A 170 4.09 -9.46 -15.74
N LEU A 171 4.41 -8.92 -16.92
CA LEU A 171 3.44 -8.70 -18.00
C LEU A 171 2.62 -9.95 -18.39
N PRO A 172 3.21 -11.17 -18.54
CA PRO A 172 2.44 -12.36 -18.91
C PRO A 172 1.33 -12.70 -17.91
N GLU A 173 1.59 -12.54 -16.61
CA GLU A 173 0.62 -12.80 -15.55
C GLU A 173 -0.51 -11.76 -15.56
N TYR A 174 -0.17 -10.47 -15.65
CA TYR A 174 -1.14 -9.39 -15.85
C TYR A 174 -2.05 -9.67 -17.05
N LEU A 175 -1.49 -10.00 -18.23
CA LEU A 175 -2.28 -10.28 -19.43
C LEU A 175 -3.18 -11.52 -19.25
N SER A 176 -2.71 -12.55 -18.56
CA SER A 176 -3.50 -13.74 -18.22
C SER A 176 -4.70 -13.39 -17.35
N THR A 177 -4.49 -12.57 -16.33
CA THR A 177 -5.55 -12.12 -15.39
C THR A 177 -6.60 -11.29 -16.12
N VAL A 178 -6.19 -10.28 -16.91
CA VAL A 178 -7.10 -9.43 -17.67
C VAL A 178 -7.92 -10.26 -18.68
N MET A 179 -7.28 -11.21 -19.36
CA MET A 179 -7.97 -12.08 -20.32
C MET A 179 -8.97 -13.02 -19.63
N ASP A 180 -8.62 -13.56 -18.47
CA ASP A 180 -9.49 -14.45 -17.71
C ASP A 180 -10.76 -13.72 -17.23
N LEU A 181 -10.58 -12.52 -16.64
CA LEU A 181 -11.68 -11.65 -16.22
C LEU A 181 -12.57 -11.26 -17.42
N PHE A 182 -11.96 -10.91 -18.56
CA PHE A 182 -12.71 -10.58 -19.77
C PHE A 182 -13.55 -11.75 -20.29
N ILE A 183 -12.98 -12.97 -20.34
CA ILE A 183 -13.69 -14.18 -20.79
C ILE A 183 -14.85 -14.52 -19.85
N LYS A 184 -14.65 -14.33 -18.54
CA LYS A 184 -15.70 -14.57 -17.52
C LYS A 184 -16.75 -13.46 -17.49
N GLY A 185 -16.51 -12.31 -18.10
CA GLY A 185 -17.36 -11.13 -18.03
C GLY A 185 -17.37 -10.50 -16.62
N GLU A 186 -16.30 -10.72 -15.86
CA GLU A 186 -16.10 -10.20 -14.51
C GLU A 186 -15.34 -8.86 -14.56
N LYS A 187 -15.58 -8.01 -13.57
CA LYS A 187 -14.90 -6.75 -13.36
C LYS A 187 -14.38 -6.68 -11.94
N ILE A 188 -13.27 -5.97 -11.75
CA ILE A 188 -12.86 -5.52 -10.42
C ILE A 188 -13.75 -4.34 -10.03
N SER A 189 -14.63 -4.54 -9.05
CA SER A 189 -15.57 -3.53 -8.57
C SER A 189 -15.54 -3.52 -7.03
N PRO A 190 -14.51 -2.88 -6.43
CA PRO A 190 -14.36 -2.81 -4.98
C PRO A 190 -15.51 -2.05 -4.34
N THR A 191 -15.73 -2.30 -3.06
CA THR A 191 -16.71 -1.59 -2.22
C THR A 191 -16.00 -0.62 -1.27
N GLY A 192 -16.77 0.16 -0.51
CA GLY A 192 -16.23 1.07 0.49
C GLY A 192 -15.44 2.24 -0.12
N VAL A 193 -14.39 2.66 0.57
CA VAL A 193 -13.57 3.82 0.23
C VAL A 193 -12.57 3.54 -0.90
N TYR A 194 -12.18 2.27 -1.10
CA TYR A 194 -11.10 1.89 -2.03
C TYR A 194 -11.55 1.77 -3.49
N ARG A 195 -12.19 2.82 -4.01
CA ARG A 195 -12.75 2.92 -5.36
C ARG A 195 -12.35 4.22 -6.02
N ALA A 196 -12.31 4.24 -7.35
CA ALA A 196 -11.99 5.45 -8.12
C ALA A 196 -13.03 6.57 -7.89
N ASP A 197 -14.30 6.24 -7.71
CA ASP A 197 -15.36 7.22 -7.46
C ASP A 197 -15.37 7.78 -6.01
N SER A 198 -14.47 7.32 -5.15
CA SER A 198 -14.22 7.93 -3.84
C SER A 198 -13.44 9.23 -3.91
N PHE A 199 -12.84 9.54 -5.06
CA PHE A 199 -12.00 10.72 -5.25
C PHE A 199 -12.76 11.88 -5.92
N ASN A 200 -12.36 13.10 -5.59
CA ASN A 200 -12.79 14.30 -6.29
C ASN A 200 -11.85 14.68 -7.45
N ALA A 201 -12.19 15.75 -8.16
CA ALA A 201 -11.37 16.24 -9.28
C ALA A 201 -9.96 16.71 -8.88
N HIS A 202 -9.65 16.92 -7.61
CA HIS A 202 -8.30 17.24 -7.12
C HIS A 202 -7.47 15.99 -6.80
N GLY A 203 -8.12 14.83 -6.72
CA GLY A 203 -7.53 13.58 -6.27
C GLY A 203 -7.60 13.38 -4.74
N ASP A 204 -8.42 14.15 -4.04
CA ASP A 204 -8.69 13.96 -2.61
C ASP A 204 -9.80 12.94 -2.41
N ILE A 205 -9.72 12.10 -1.39
CA ILE A 205 -10.80 11.21 -1.03
C ILE A 205 -11.92 12.00 -0.36
N VAL A 206 -13.13 11.90 -0.93
CA VAL A 206 -14.37 12.53 -0.44
C VAL A 206 -15.42 11.53 0.01
N TYR A 207 -15.09 10.23 -0.01
CA TYR A 207 -15.91 9.21 0.62
C TYR A 207 -16.08 9.55 2.12
N PRO A 208 -17.30 9.49 2.69
CA PRO A 208 -17.54 9.85 4.08
C PRO A 208 -16.74 8.98 5.07
N ARG A 209 -15.98 9.59 5.95
CA ARG A 209 -15.14 8.96 6.98
C ARG A 209 -15.40 9.64 8.31
N GLU A 210 -16.56 9.35 8.89
CA GLU A 210 -17.09 10.11 10.03
C GLU A 210 -16.29 9.89 11.32
N TYR A 211 -15.70 8.70 11.51
CA TYR A 211 -14.98 8.31 12.73
C TYR A 211 -13.95 7.21 12.43
N ASN A 212 -13.16 6.87 13.43
CA ASN A 212 -12.19 5.79 13.37
C ASN A 212 -12.91 4.43 13.41
N THR A 213 -12.64 3.59 12.41
CA THR A 213 -13.24 2.26 12.27
C THR A 213 -12.36 1.14 12.80
N MET A 214 -11.12 1.44 13.17
CA MET A 214 -10.18 0.46 13.70
C MET A 214 -10.57 0.06 15.12
N THR A 215 -10.52 -1.23 15.38
CA THR A 215 -10.73 -1.77 16.74
C THR A 215 -9.61 -1.29 17.66
N GLY A 216 -9.96 -0.68 18.79
CA GLY A 216 -8.96 -0.06 19.68
C GLY A 216 -8.40 1.27 19.19
N GLY A 217 -8.86 1.78 18.05
CA GLY A 217 -8.50 3.10 17.53
C GLY A 217 -7.19 3.14 16.73
N TYR A 218 -6.50 2.02 16.54
CA TYR A 218 -5.28 1.92 15.74
C TYR A 218 -5.10 0.52 15.14
N ASP A 219 -4.24 0.41 14.14
CA ASP A 219 -3.80 -0.87 13.58
C ASP A 219 -2.62 -1.41 14.40
N PRO A 220 -2.82 -2.48 15.20
CA PRO A 220 -1.75 -3.07 16.00
C PRO A 220 -0.73 -3.88 15.18
N THR A 221 -1.00 -4.13 13.90
CA THR A 221 -0.10 -4.88 13.02
C THR A 221 1.03 -4.02 12.45
N GLN A 222 0.92 -2.69 12.58
CA GLN A 222 1.86 -1.73 12.03
C GLN A 222 2.28 -0.72 13.11
N THR A 223 3.38 -1.01 13.80
CA THR A 223 4.00 -0.08 14.73
C THR A 223 4.83 0.96 14.01
N ILE A 224 4.68 2.23 14.38
CA ILE A 224 5.38 3.35 13.74
C ILE A 224 6.61 3.73 14.58
N THR A 225 7.77 3.67 13.96
CA THR A 225 9.05 4.07 14.55
C THR A 225 9.53 5.37 13.94
N LEU A 226 9.71 6.40 14.77
CA LEU A 226 10.27 7.69 14.35
C LEU A 226 11.80 7.66 14.53
N SER A 227 12.49 7.07 13.57
CA SER A 227 13.96 6.92 13.54
C SER A 227 14.49 7.15 12.14
N GLY A 228 15.72 7.65 12.03
CA GLY A 228 16.42 7.74 10.75
C GLY A 228 16.72 6.39 10.11
N GLU A 229 16.68 5.31 10.89
CA GLU A 229 16.96 3.94 10.42
C GLU A 229 15.88 3.39 9.45
N ILE A 230 14.68 3.99 9.45
CA ILE A 230 13.62 3.60 8.51
C ILE A 230 13.89 4.07 7.07
N TYR A 231 14.89 4.94 6.86
CA TYR A 231 15.26 5.39 5.52
C TYR A 231 16.34 4.49 4.93
N ASP A 232 16.05 3.89 3.79
CA ASP A 232 17.05 3.25 2.96
C ASP A 232 18.00 4.29 2.34
N GLU A 233 19.33 4.02 2.38
CA GLU A 233 20.35 4.96 1.88
C GLU A 233 20.21 5.21 0.36
N GLU A 234 19.84 4.18 -0.42
CA GLU A 234 19.66 4.29 -1.87
C GLU A 234 18.42 5.13 -2.19
N PHE A 235 17.35 4.96 -1.40
CA PHE A 235 16.15 5.79 -1.52
C PHE A 235 16.43 7.25 -1.16
N LEU A 236 17.19 7.54 -0.11
CA LEU A 236 17.60 8.91 0.22
C LEU A 236 18.40 9.56 -0.91
N ALA A 237 19.31 8.83 -1.52
CA ALA A 237 20.05 9.32 -2.68
C ALA A 237 19.11 9.63 -3.85
N TYR A 238 18.20 8.71 -4.17
CA TYR A 238 17.17 8.88 -5.21
C TYR A 238 16.25 10.08 -4.92
N LEU A 239 15.79 10.24 -3.68
CA LEU A 239 14.96 11.35 -3.24
C LEU A 239 15.67 12.70 -3.45
N ASN A 240 16.94 12.76 -3.09
CA ASN A 240 17.75 13.97 -3.27
C ASN A 240 18.01 14.30 -4.75
N ASP A 241 18.18 13.30 -5.60
CA ASP A 241 18.26 13.48 -7.06
C ASP A 241 16.92 13.98 -7.63
N TYR A 242 15.80 13.49 -7.12
CA TYR A 242 14.48 14.01 -7.49
C TYR A 242 14.30 15.46 -7.07
N ILE A 243 14.68 15.83 -5.85
CA ILE A 243 14.65 17.23 -5.36
C ILE A 243 15.48 18.13 -6.26
N ALA A 244 16.71 17.73 -6.58
CA ALA A 244 17.57 18.48 -7.48
C ALA A 244 16.97 18.62 -8.89
N TRP A 245 16.26 17.60 -9.36
CA TRP A 245 15.53 17.66 -10.63
C TRP A 245 14.38 18.68 -10.57
N VAL A 246 13.58 18.70 -9.50
CA VAL A 246 12.50 19.68 -9.28
C VAL A 246 13.03 21.11 -9.30
N GLU A 247 14.09 21.37 -8.55
CA GLU A 247 14.73 22.70 -8.49
C GLU A 247 15.30 23.13 -9.86
N LYS A 248 15.83 22.20 -10.63
CA LYS A 248 16.30 22.44 -11.99
C LYS A 248 15.17 22.86 -12.96
N GLN A 249 13.91 22.45 -12.70
CA GLN A 249 12.76 22.94 -13.45
C GLN A 249 12.38 24.39 -13.05
N GLY A 250 13.01 24.97 -12.04
CA GLY A 250 12.66 26.27 -11.46
C GLY A 250 11.49 26.21 -10.48
N ALA A 251 11.13 25.00 -10.03
CA ALA A 251 10.14 24.76 -8.99
C ALA A 251 10.82 24.72 -7.61
N THR A 252 10.01 24.80 -6.54
CA THR A 252 10.49 24.69 -5.16
C THR A 252 10.06 23.34 -4.58
N ALA A 253 11.00 22.59 -4.00
CA ALA A 253 10.70 21.38 -3.27
C ALA A 253 10.60 21.63 -1.77
N TYR A 254 9.62 21.03 -1.13
CA TYR A 254 9.46 20.97 0.33
C TYR A 254 9.25 19.53 0.78
N TYR A 255 9.70 19.23 1.99
CA TYR A 255 9.39 17.97 2.66
C TYR A 255 8.45 18.22 3.85
N THR A 256 7.46 17.36 4.05
CA THR A 256 6.54 17.38 5.20
C THR A 256 6.31 15.96 5.70
N PHE A 257 6.06 15.81 7.00
CA PHE A 257 5.73 14.51 7.57
C PHE A 257 4.26 14.15 7.32
N CYS A 258 3.97 12.88 7.08
CA CYS A 258 2.60 12.37 7.01
C CYS A 258 1.95 12.38 8.41
N PRO A 259 0.61 12.33 8.51
CA PRO A 259 -0.07 12.11 9.78
C PRO A 259 0.27 10.74 10.35
N VAL A 260 0.44 10.66 11.66
CA VAL A 260 0.80 9.45 12.41
C VAL A 260 -0.15 9.29 13.59
N ASN A 261 -0.75 8.10 13.72
CA ASN A 261 -1.62 7.76 14.85
C ASN A 261 -0.78 7.59 16.13
N GLU A 262 -1.08 8.41 17.15
CA GLU A 262 -0.35 8.38 18.43
C GLU A 262 -0.35 7.01 19.11
N ALA A 263 -1.47 6.26 18.97
CA ALA A 263 -1.62 4.93 19.57
C ALA A 263 -0.78 3.84 18.90
N ALA A 264 -0.28 4.10 17.67
CA ALA A 264 0.55 3.16 16.92
C ALA A 264 2.06 3.43 17.06
N LEU A 265 2.46 4.46 17.81
CA LEU A 265 3.87 4.77 18.03
C LEU A 265 4.55 3.67 18.85
N HIS A 266 5.79 3.37 18.47
CA HIS A 266 6.65 2.45 19.24
C HIS A 266 6.80 2.96 20.68
N GLU A 267 6.82 2.05 21.66
CA GLU A 267 6.88 2.37 23.10
C GLU A 267 8.10 3.21 23.51
N ASP A 268 9.21 3.13 22.77
CA ASP A 268 10.42 3.92 22.98
C ASP A 268 10.30 5.36 22.44
N THR A 269 9.18 5.73 21.82
CA THR A 269 8.99 7.09 21.26
C THR A 269 8.95 8.11 22.39
N SER A 270 9.79 9.13 22.27
CA SER A 270 9.94 10.21 23.24
C SER A 270 10.12 11.56 22.55
N GLU A 271 9.97 12.66 23.27
CA GLU A 271 10.28 13.99 22.71
C GLU A 271 11.72 14.08 22.19
N GLU A 272 12.68 13.37 22.81
CA GLU A 272 14.07 13.35 22.37
C GLU A 272 14.21 12.60 21.04
N SER A 273 13.65 11.38 20.91
CA SER A 273 13.70 10.60 19.67
C SER A 273 12.99 11.32 18.52
N ILE A 274 11.88 12.01 18.76
CA ILE A 274 11.19 12.84 17.77
C ILE A 274 12.09 13.99 17.29
N ARG A 275 12.80 14.68 18.21
CA ARG A 275 13.75 15.74 17.83
C ARG A 275 14.97 15.21 17.07
N GLU A 276 15.46 14.04 17.44
CA GLU A 276 16.56 13.36 16.71
C GLU A 276 16.12 12.95 15.31
N PHE A 277 14.92 12.41 15.18
CA PHE A 277 14.32 12.08 13.89
C PHE A 277 14.18 13.31 12.99
N TYR A 278 13.62 14.42 13.52
CA TYR A 278 13.56 15.68 12.76
C TYR A 278 14.93 16.12 12.28
N ARG A 279 15.93 16.11 13.16
CA ARG A 279 17.31 16.51 12.82
C ARG A 279 17.89 15.63 11.73
N TYR A 280 17.69 14.30 11.84
CA TYR A 280 18.15 13.36 10.82
C TYR A 280 17.54 13.69 9.45
N VAL A 281 16.23 13.88 9.35
CA VAL A 281 15.57 14.20 8.09
C VAL A 281 16.06 15.56 7.55
N ALA A 282 16.15 16.59 8.39
CA ALA A 282 16.59 17.91 7.99
C ALA A 282 18.07 17.96 7.52
N GLU A 283 18.90 17.03 7.98
CA GLU A 283 20.32 16.94 7.59
C GLU A 283 20.53 16.07 6.33
N ASN A 284 19.62 15.14 6.02
CA ASN A 284 19.79 14.15 4.94
C ASN A 284 18.88 14.41 3.71
N VAL A 285 17.82 15.22 3.84
CA VAL A 285 16.95 15.61 2.72
C VAL A 285 17.34 17.00 2.21
N ASN A 286 17.66 17.11 0.92
CA ASN A 286 18.22 18.31 0.30
C ASN A 286 17.18 19.40 -0.03
N CYS A 287 16.06 19.48 0.69
CA CYS A 287 15.10 20.58 0.60
C CYS A 287 14.64 21.01 2.01
N ALA A 288 13.90 22.10 2.09
CA ALA A 288 13.38 22.56 3.37
C ALA A 288 12.32 21.60 3.92
N VAL A 289 12.55 21.08 5.14
CA VAL A 289 11.54 20.36 5.93
C VAL A 289 10.68 21.41 6.61
N ILE A 290 9.42 21.53 6.17
CA ILE A 290 8.53 22.64 6.54
C ILE A 290 7.65 22.35 7.76
N SER A 291 7.51 21.09 8.18
CA SER A 291 6.72 20.66 9.33
C SER A 291 7.59 20.09 10.45
N ASP A 292 7.03 20.05 11.66
CA ASP A 292 7.60 19.33 12.81
C ASP A 292 6.93 17.95 12.89
N PRO A 293 7.67 16.83 12.99
CA PRO A 293 7.07 15.51 13.14
C PRO A 293 6.15 15.42 14.35
N ALA A 294 6.45 16.13 15.44
CA ALA A 294 5.57 16.18 16.62
C ALA A 294 4.17 16.73 16.27
N SER A 295 4.06 17.68 15.35
CA SER A 295 2.77 18.24 14.89
C SER A 295 2.00 17.31 13.95
N SER A 296 2.64 16.25 13.47
CA SER A 296 2.03 15.23 12.62
C SER A 296 1.48 14.04 13.40
N ILE A 297 1.83 13.91 14.70
CA ILE A 297 1.28 12.92 15.61
C ILE A 297 -0.09 13.43 16.08
N LEU A 298 -1.14 12.70 15.73
CA LEU A 298 -2.52 13.07 16.02
C LEU A 298 -3.19 12.02 16.91
N GLU A 299 -4.18 12.46 17.70
CA GLU A 299 -5.04 11.58 18.49
C GLU A 299 -5.69 10.52 17.59
N GLN A 300 -5.77 9.27 18.08
CA GLN A 300 -6.32 8.13 17.34
C GLN A 300 -7.71 8.40 16.72
N ASN A 301 -8.53 9.21 17.37
CA ASN A 301 -9.88 9.51 16.88
C ASN A 301 -9.92 10.41 15.62
N TYR A 302 -8.78 10.96 15.15
CA TYR A 302 -8.68 11.63 13.86
C TYR A 302 -8.39 10.69 12.69
N PHE A 303 -8.16 9.40 12.97
CA PHE A 303 -7.88 8.41 11.93
C PHE A 303 -9.15 7.70 11.47
N TYR A 304 -9.05 6.91 10.39
CA TYR A 304 -10.17 6.19 9.79
C TYR A 304 -9.97 4.67 9.88
N ASP A 305 -9.16 4.08 8.99
CA ASP A 305 -9.01 2.64 8.83
C ASP A 305 -7.53 2.19 8.76
N SER A 306 -6.59 3.09 9.02
CA SER A 306 -5.16 2.81 9.13
C SER A 306 -4.47 3.86 10.01
N ASN A 307 -3.24 3.55 10.44
CA ASN A 307 -2.43 4.46 11.26
C ASN A 307 -1.95 5.73 10.52
N PHE A 308 -2.26 5.86 9.22
CA PHE A 308 -1.90 6.99 8.36
C PHE A 308 -3.10 7.64 7.67
N HIS A 309 -4.29 7.01 7.67
CA HIS A 309 -5.47 7.52 6.98
C HIS A 309 -6.33 8.37 7.90
N LEU A 310 -6.54 9.62 7.54
CA LEU A 310 -7.36 10.52 8.32
C LEU A 310 -8.85 10.39 7.98
N ASN A 311 -9.70 10.55 8.99
CA ASN A 311 -11.13 10.81 8.79
C ASN A 311 -11.38 12.27 8.40
N ASP A 312 -12.62 12.65 8.15
CA ASP A 312 -12.99 13.99 7.66
C ASP A 312 -12.54 15.12 8.61
N ALA A 313 -12.57 14.88 9.93
CA ALA A 313 -12.09 15.83 10.91
C ALA A 313 -10.56 15.96 10.87
N GLY A 314 -9.85 14.83 10.82
CA GLY A 314 -8.39 14.78 10.75
C GLY A 314 -7.85 15.45 9.49
N VAL A 315 -8.51 15.27 8.32
CA VAL A 315 -8.18 15.97 7.07
C VAL A 315 -8.17 17.49 7.26
N THR A 316 -9.16 18.03 7.95
CA THR A 316 -9.25 19.48 8.20
C THR A 316 -8.09 19.95 9.08
N VAL A 317 -7.77 19.21 10.15
CA VAL A 317 -6.67 19.54 11.09
C VAL A 317 -5.33 19.49 10.35
N ARG A 318 -5.05 18.40 9.62
CA ARG A 318 -3.81 18.22 8.86
C ARG A 318 -3.63 19.27 7.77
N THR A 319 -4.71 19.57 7.03
CA THR A 319 -4.66 20.59 5.96
C THR A 319 -4.40 21.98 6.52
N ALA A 320 -5.03 22.34 7.63
CA ALA A 320 -4.77 23.62 8.30
C ALA A 320 -3.30 23.76 8.72
N ALA A 321 -2.74 22.72 9.36
CA ALA A 321 -1.32 22.68 9.73
C ALA A 321 -0.39 22.85 8.52
N LEU A 322 -0.68 22.12 7.43
CA LEU A 322 0.12 22.24 6.20
C LEU A 322 0.05 23.65 5.59
N ILE A 323 -1.11 24.32 5.62
CA ILE A 323 -1.23 25.71 5.15
C ILE A 323 -0.40 26.65 6.03
N GLU A 324 -0.36 26.47 7.34
CA GLU A 324 0.49 27.25 8.26
C GLU A 324 1.97 27.05 7.95
N ASP A 325 2.37 25.80 7.75
CA ASP A 325 3.75 25.45 7.38
C ASP A 325 4.16 26.08 6.03
N LEU A 326 3.27 26.01 5.03
CA LEU A 326 3.46 26.65 3.73
C LEU A 326 3.58 28.17 3.86
N TYR A 327 2.71 28.81 4.65
CA TYR A 327 2.79 30.26 4.88
C TYR A 327 4.13 30.64 5.48
N ARG A 328 4.58 29.88 6.49
CA ARG A 328 5.89 30.11 7.12
C ARG A 328 7.02 29.95 6.11
N ALA A 329 6.99 28.87 5.30
CA ALA A 329 8.01 28.61 4.27
C ALA A 329 8.01 29.67 3.16
N MET A 330 6.86 30.21 2.80
CA MET A 330 6.69 31.27 1.80
C MET A 330 6.94 32.69 2.36
N GLY A 331 7.25 32.82 3.67
CA GLY A 331 7.44 34.12 4.34
C GLY A 331 6.15 34.94 4.50
N ARG A 332 4.98 34.30 4.47
CA ARG A 332 3.68 34.93 4.69
C ARG A 332 3.38 35.01 6.19
N THR A 333 2.72 36.10 6.59
CA THR A 333 2.35 36.37 7.98
C THR A 333 0.83 36.54 8.18
N ASP A 334 0.06 36.19 7.17
CA ASP A 334 -1.39 36.27 7.23
C ASP A 334 -1.93 35.32 8.31
N LEU A 335 -2.93 35.76 9.05
CA LEU A 335 -3.60 34.91 10.04
C LEU A 335 -4.58 33.97 9.34
N LEU A 336 -4.47 32.69 9.63
CA LEU A 336 -5.43 31.69 9.17
C LEU A 336 -6.70 31.75 10.02
N SER A 337 -7.86 31.61 9.38
CA SER A 337 -9.16 31.55 10.02
C SER A 337 -9.85 30.24 9.67
N ILE A 338 -9.19 29.12 10.01
CA ILE A 338 -9.73 27.77 9.80
C ILE A 338 -10.25 27.27 11.13
N LYS A 339 -11.54 26.89 11.17
CA LYS A 339 -12.11 26.29 12.36
C LYS A 339 -11.71 24.81 12.40
N LEU A 340 -10.90 24.43 13.38
CA LEU A 340 -10.53 23.04 13.58
C LEU A 340 -11.68 22.27 14.26
N PRO A 341 -12.08 21.11 13.71
CA PRO A 341 -13.04 20.23 14.35
C PRO A 341 -12.39 19.50 15.53
N ALA A 342 -13.20 19.11 16.52
CA ALA A 342 -12.77 18.16 17.54
C ALA A 342 -12.69 16.76 16.92
N ALA A 343 -11.85 15.91 17.50
CA ALA A 343 -11.78 14.50 17.14
C ALA A 343 -13.15 13.83 17.40
N PRO A 344 -13.71 13.11 16.42
CA PRO A 344 -15.00 12.46 16.60
C PRO A 344 -14.86 11.21 17.48
N GLU A 345 -15.81 11.00 18.38
CA GLU A 345 -15.87 9.77 19.15
C GLU A 345 -16.44 8.62 18.28
N PRO A 346 -15.73 7.51 18.13
CA PRO A 346 -16.28 6.36 17.41
C PRO A 346 -17.44 5.74 18.19
N PRO A 347 -18.42 5.09 17.52
CA PRO A 347 -19.42 4.30 18.20
C PRO A 347 -18.74 3.17 18.99
N LYS A 348 -19.32 2.81 20.15
CA LYS A 348 -18.81 1.67 20.91
C LYS A 348 -18.84 0.39 20.07
N GLN A 349 -17.73 -0.30 20.03
CA GLN A 349 -17.59 -1.59 19.38
C GLN A 349 -17.99 -2.67 20.40
N GLU A 350 -19.26 -3.08 20.36
CA GLU A 350 -19.74 -4.22 21.13
C GLU A 350 -19.92 -5.40 20.17
N GLY A 351 -19.30 -6.56 20.47
CA GLY A 351 -19.54 -7.76 19.69
C GLY A 351 -21.03 -8.13 19.73
N PRO A 352 -21.60 -8.66 18.63
CA PRO A 352 -22.99 -9.07 18.56
C PRO A 352 -23.42 -9.96 19.72
N GLU A 353 -24.68 -9.87 20.13
CA GLU A 353 -25.23 -10.68 21.25
C GLU A 353 -25.08 -12.20 21.01
N TYR A 354 -25.07 -12.64 19.75
CA TYR A 354 -24.94 -14.06 19.39
C TYR A 354 -23.50 -14.60 19.53
N TRP A 355 -22.51 -13.75 19.79
CA TRP A 355 -21.18 -14.25 20.09
C TRP A 355 -21.16 -14.89 21.48
N GLU A 356 -20.75 -16.13 21.51
CA GLU A 356 -20.72 -16.93 22.73
C GLU A 356 -19.28 -17.33 23.07
N GLU A 357 -19.05 -17.50 24.36
CA GLU A 357 -17.85 -18.15 24.86
C GLU A 357 -17.95 -19.66 24.60
N ASN A 358 -16.86 -20.28 24.18
CA ASN A 358 -16.79 -21.70 23.94
C ASN A 358 -15.71 -22.39 24.79
N GLU A 359 -15.63 -23.73 24.74
CA GLU A 359 -14.65 -24.50 25.50
C GLU A 359 -13.20 -24.20 25.18
N TRP A 360 -12.92 -23.62 23.99
CA TRP A 360 -11.58 -23.24 23.55
C TRP A 360 -11.05 -22.02 24.29
N SER A 361 -11.89 -21.18 24.88
CA SER A 361 -11.49 -19.94 25.55
C SER A 361 -10.45 -20.17 26.66
N SER A 362 -10.52 -21.31 27.37
CA SER A 362 -9.56 -21.66 28.42
C SER A 362 -8.17 -22.08 27.93
N LEU A 363 -8.01 -22.31 26.61
CA LEU A 363 -6.74 -22.76 26.01
C LEU A 363 -5.84 -21.61 25.57
N PHE A 364 -6.32 -20.35 25.62
CA PHE A 364 -5.57 -19.18 25.18
C PHE A 364 -5.15 -18.28 26.32
N ILE A 365 -4.13 -17.46 26.08
CA ILE A 365 -3.62 -16.43 26.97
C ILE A 365 -3.99 -15.08 26.37
N TYR A 366 -4.60 -14.23 27.17
CA TYR A 366 -5.18 -12.97 26.73
C TYR A 366 -4.48 -11.76 27.38
N GLU A 367 -4.46 -10.65 26.66
CA GLU A 367 -4.19 -9.31 27.15
C GLU A 367 -5.38 -8.40 26.82
N ASP A 368 -5.63 -7.39 27.66
CA ASP A 368 -6.66 -6.39 27.37
C ASP A 368 -6.33 -5.63 26.08
N PHE A 369 -7.32 -5.50 25.20
CA PHE A 369 -7.23 -4.77 23.95
C PHE A 369 -8.60 -4.20 23.57
N ALA A 370 -8.66 -2.88 23.35
CA ALA A 370 -9.93 -2.17 23.18
C ALA A 370 -10.86 -2.42 24.39
N ASP A 371 -12.11 -2.78 24.13
CA ASP A 371 -13.09 -3.19 25.15
C ASP A 371 -13.14 -4.72 25.36
N GLY A 372 -12.16 -5.45 24.81
CA GLY A 372 -12.06 -6.89 24.86
C GLY A 372 -10.63 -7.38 25.07
N TYR A 373 -10.24 -8.37 24.26
CA TYR A 373 -8.96 -9.06 24.35
C TYR A 373 -8.25 -9.21 23.00
N LYS A 374 -6.92 -9.27 23.06
CA LYS A 374 -6.07 -9.89 22.05
C LYS A 374 -5.49 -11.21 22.59
N ILE A 375 -5.27 -12.18 21.71
CA ILE A 375 -4.58 -13.43 22.05
C ILE A 375 -3.08 -13.22 21.89
N VAL A 376 -2.34 -13.47 22.98
CA VAL A 376 -0.87 -13.34 23.02
C VAL A 376 -0.16 -14.67 23.20
N GLY A 377 -0.90 -15.77 23.40
CA GLY A 377 -0.31 -17.09 23.56
C GLY A 377 -1.36 -18.19 23.69
N VAL A 378 -0.85 -19.42 23.76
CA VAL A 378 -1.63 -20.64 24.00
C VAL A 378 -1.11 -21.32 25.25
N THR A 379 -2.01 -21.85 26.09
CA THR A 379 -1.65 -22.60 27.29
C THR A 379 -0.92 -23.91 26.92
N GLU A 380 -0.23 -24.54 27.90
CA GLU A 380 0.45 -25.81 27.66
C GLU A 380 -0.50 -26.94 27.18
N GLU A 381 -1.75 -26.92 27.64
CA GLU A 381 -2.81 -27.83 27.17
C GLU A 381 -3.15 -27.53 25.71
N GLY A 382 -3.34 -26.27 25.35
CA GLY A 382 -3.63 -25.86 23.99
C GLY A 382 -2.49 -26.13 23.00
N LYS A 383 -1.22 -25.97 23.42
CA LYS A 383 -0.05 -26.28 22.58
C LYS A 383 0.04 -27.75 22.15
N ALA A 384 -0.56 -28.66 22.93
CA ALA A 384 -0.60 -30.08 22.61
C ALA A 384 -1.71 -30.45 21.59
N MET A 385 -2.56 -29.52 21.23
CA MET A 385 -3.71 -29.77 20.36
C MET A 385 -3.32 -29.78 18.88
N GLU A 386 -3.87 -30.71 18.11
CA GLU A 386 -3.71 -30.74 16.65
C GLU A 386 -4.67 -29.78 15.92
N SER A 387 -5.74 -29.37 16.60
CA SER A 387 -6.74 -28.41 16.10
C SER A 387 -7.11 -27.44 17.21
N LEU A 388 -7.23 -26.16 16.86
CA LEU A 388 -7.70 -25.09 17.75
C LEU A 388 -8.78 -24.26 17.05
N GLU A 389 -9.69 -23.70 17.83
CA GLU A 389 -10.64 -22.70 17.37
C GLU A 389 -10.50 -21.43 18.20
N ILE A 390 -10.31 -20.29 17.54
CA ILE A 390 -10.27 -19.00 18.21
C ILE A 390 -11.65 -18.69 18.77
N PRO A 391 -11.80 -18.45 20.09
CA PRO A 391 -13.09 -18.15 20.68
C PRO A 391 -13.56 -16.74 20.28
N MET A 392 -14.87 -16.57 20.20
CA MET A 392 -15.44 -15.24 19.95
C MET A 392 -15.41 -14.35 21.19
N LYS A 393 -15.56 -14.97 22.38
CA LYS A 393 -15.49 -14.31 23.68
C LYS A 393 -14.67 -15.12 24.67
N ALA A 394 -14.10 -14.42 25.63
CA ALA A 394 -13.47 -14.99 26.83
C ALA A 394 -13.84 -14.09 28.02
N ASP A 395 -14.21 -14.68 29.16
CA ASP A 395 -14.66 -13.95 30.37
C ASP A 395 -15.73 -12.87 30.05
N GLY A 396 -16.62 -13.16 29.09
CA GLY A 396 -17.69 -12.27 28.66
C GLY A 396 -17.26 -11.11 27.75
N LYS A 397 -15.97 -10.92 27.48
CA LYS A 397 -15.43 -9.89 26.58
C LYS A 397 -15.13 -10.47 25.19
N ALA A 398 -15.26 -9.69 24.15
CA ALA A 398 -14.92 -10.07 22.79
C ALA A 398 -13.41 -10.29 22.60
N VAL A 399 -13.05 -11.23 21.71
CA VAL A 399 -11.65 -11.46 21.28
C VAL A 399 -11.47 -10.83 19.91
N TRP A 400 -10.58 -9.84 19.80
CA TRP A 400 -10.47 -8.98 18.62
C TRP A 400 -9.24 -9.24 17.75
N SER A 401 -8.10 -9.64 18.35
CA SER A 401 -6.82 -9.62 17.67
C SER A 401 -5.95 -10.83 17.99
N LEU A 402 -5.09 -11.20 17.03
CA LEU A 402 -4.11 -12.28 17.12
C LEU A 402 -2.69 -11.70 16.96
N THR A 403 -1.86 -11.82 18.00
CA THR A 403 -0.49 -11.33 17.95
C THR A 403 0.45 -12.32 17.25
N LYS A 404 1.57 -11.83 16.74
CA LYS A 404 2.58 -12.63 16.03
C LYS A 404 3.08 -13.85 16.80
N ASP A 405 3.18 -13.74 18.12
CA ASP A 405 3.73 -14.77 18.99
C ASP A 405 2.66 -15.70 19.56
N ALA A 406 1.38 -15.47 19.25
CA ALA A 406 0.27 -16.17 19.85
C ALA A 406 0.33 -17.70 19.70
N LEU A 407 0.87 -18.23 18.60
CA LEU A 407 0.98 -19.66 18.34
C LEU A 407 2.39 -20.23 18.62
N VAL A 408 3.29 -19.47 19.24
CA VAL A 408 4.64 -19.96 19.55
C VAL A 408 4.58 -21.21 20.45
N GLY A 409 5.26 -22.27 20.01
CA GLY A 409 5.27 -23.57 20.68
C GLY A 409 4.10 -24.49 20.36
N CYS A 410 3.21 -24.11 19.44
CA CYS A 410 2.10 -24.95 18.97
C CYS A 410 2.58 -25.93 17.86
N ASP A 411 3.63 -26.72 18.12
CA ASP A 411 4.22 -27.64 17.12
C ASP A 411 3.26 -28.79 16.72
N ALA A 412 2.27 -29.10 17.55
CA ALA A 412 1.26 -30.11 17.22
C ALA A 412 0.16 -29.60 16.29
N LEU A 413 -0.02 -28.27 16.19
CA LEU A 413 -1.16 -27.65 15.51
C LEU A 413 -1.09 -27.87 13.99
N LYS A 414 -2.15 -28.42 13.42
CA LYS A 414 -2.34 -28.65 11.99
C LYS A 414 -3.51 -27.89 11.41
N GLU A 415 -4.51 -27.60 12.24
CA GLU A 415 -5.75 -26.94 11.83
C GLU A 415 -6.13 -25.83 12.82
N LEU A 416 -6.49 -24.67 12.29
CA LEU A 416 -6.94 -23.51 13.06
C LEU A 416 -8.24 -22.98 12.48
N THR A 417 -9.22 -22.67 13.34
CA THR A 417 -10.46 -22.00 12.94
C THR A 417 -10.44 -20.56 13.44
N ILE A 418 -10.64 -19.62 12.51
CA ILE A 418 -10.74 -18.18 12.76
C ILE A 418 -12.14 -17.72 12.35
N ARG A 419 -12.82 -16.98 13.23
CA ARG A 419 -14.17 -16.49 13.01
C ARG A 419 -14.19 -14.98 12.76
N GLU A 420 -15.38 -14.47 12.49
CA GLU A 420 -15.64 -13.07 12.13
C GLU A 420 -15.26 -12.04 13.22
N ASN A 421 -15.13 -12.47 14.47
CA ASN A 421 -14.76 -11.62 15.58
C ASN A 421 -13.32 -11.06 15.48
N ILE A 422 -12.43 -11.75 14.79
CA ILE A 422 -11.04 -11.28 14.66
C ILE A 422 -10.97 -10.14 13.66
N THR A 423 -10.50 -8.99 14.10
CA THR A 423 -10.36 -7.76 13.30
C THR A 423 -8.91 -7.44 12.93
N ALA A 424 -7.93 -8.09 13.59
CA ALA A 424 -6.52 -7.91 13.27
C ALA A 424 -5.71 -9.21 13.44
N ILE A 425 -4.76 -9.45 12.54
CA ILE A 425 -3.78 -10.55 12.62
C ILE A 425 -2.40 -9.99 12.33
N GLU A 426 -1.51 -10.05 13.33
CA GLU A 426 -0.14 -9.57 13.18
C GLU A 426 0.69 -10.47 12.23
N SER A 427 1.63 -9.87 11.53
CA SER A 427 2.65 -10.56 10.73
C SER A 427 3.45 -11.54 11.59
N GLY A 428 3.72 -12.73 11.06
CA GLY A 428 4.38 -13.79 11.83
C GLY A 428 3.44 -14.74 12.56
N PHE A 429 2.16 -14.40 12.74
CA PHE A 429 1.20 -15.29 13.41
C PHE A 429 1.17 -16.70 12.81
N PHE A 430 1.07 -16.83 11.49
CA PHE A 430 1.02 -18.13 10.83
C PHE A 430 2.36 -18.86 10.82
N SER A 431 3.48 -18.14 10.83
CA SER A 431 4.83 -18.74 10.90
C SER A 431 5.16 -19.30 12.28
N ALA A 432 4.49 -18.81 13.32
CA ALA A 432 4.67 -19.29 14.70
C ALA A 432 4.17 -20.74 14.92
N ALA A 433 3.37 -21.29 14.00
CA ALA A 433 2.91 -22.67 14.02
C ALA A 433 3.42 -23.44 12.78
N PRO A 434 4.63 -24.03 12.82
CA PRO A 434 5.32 -24.56 11.63
C PRO A 434 4.63 -25.76 10.97
N ASN A 435 3.73 -26.45 11.65
CA ASN A 435 2.98 -27.60 11.14
C ASN A 435 1.53 -27.26 10.76
N LEU A 436 1.13 -25.99 10.84
CA LEU A 436 -0.19 -25.52 10.44
C LEU A 436 -0.33 -25.63 8.92
N VAL A 437 -1.30 -26.43 8.47
CA VAL A 437 -1.56 -26.68 7.04
C VAL A 437 -2.98 -26.30 6.62
N ARG A 438 -3.86 -26.02 7.59
CA ARG A 438 -5.25 -25.68 7.34
C ARG A 438 -5.72 -24.54 8.23
N VAL A 439 -6.27 -23.50 7.62
CA VAL A 439 -7.02 -22.44 8.31
C VAL A 439 -8.45 -22.48 7.79
N ASN A 440 -9.42 -22.62 8.69
CA ASN A 440 -10.85 -22.46 8.38
C ASN A 440 -11.24 -21.02 8.70
N MET A 441 -11.60 -20.26 7.68
CA MET A 441 -11.99 -18.86 7.78
C MET A 441 -13.51 -18.72 7.71
N TYR A 442 -14.14 -18.54 8.85
CA TYR A 442 -15.59 -18.31 8.97
C TYR A 442 -15.88 -16.81 8.96
N ARG A 443 -15.66 -16.19 7.80
CA ARG A 443 -15.79 -14.76 7.61
C ARG A 443 -16.20 -14.43 6.19
N THR A 444 -17.14 -13.50 6.03
CA THR A 444 -17.61 -13.03 4.71
C THR A 444 -16.95 -11.74 4.28
N GLU A 445 -16.47 -10.91 5.21
CA GLU A 445 -15.95 -9.58 4.95
C GLU A 445 -14.41 -9.55 5.06
N ALA A 446 -13.73 -9.36 3.94
CA ALA A 446 -12.28 -9.25 3.90
C ALA A 446 -11.78 -7.87 4.37
N GLU A 447 -12.58 -6.83 4.14
CA GLU A 447 -12.22 -5.42 4.37
C GLU A 447 -12.06 -5.09 5.87
N ASN A 448 -12.77 -5.80 6.75
CA ASN A 448 -12.72 -5.58 8.19
C ASN A 448 -11.67 -6.46 8.90
N LEU A 449 -10.73 -7.03 8.16
CA LEU A 449 -9.62 -7.80 8.71
C LEU A 449 -8.31 -7.08 8.40
N THR A 450 -7.79 -6.39 9.40
CA THR A 450 -6.51 -5.69 9.33
C THR A 450 -5.36 -6.69 9.40
N VAL A 451 -4.42 -6.59 8.46
CA VAL A 451 -3.25 -7.47 8.37
C VAL A 451 -2.07 -6.70 7.76
N ASP A 452 -0.87 -7.08 8.11
CA ASP A 452 0.32 -6.65 7.38
C ASP A 452 0.30 -7.24 5.97
N GLN A 453 0.08 -6.38 5.00
CA GLN A 453 -0.13 -6.77 3.61
C GLN A 453 1.09 -7.41 2.95
N ALA A 454 2.29 -7.02 3.38
CA ALA A 454 3.51 -7.50 2.77
C ALA A 454 3.95 -8.87 3.30
N ASN A 455 3.75 -9.14 4.60
CA ASN A 455 4.48 -10.20 5.30
C ASN A 455 3.58 -11.17 6.08
N LEU A 456 2.25 -11.13 5.92
CA LEU A 456 1.30 -11.93 6.70
C LEU A 456 1.64 -13.43 6.73
N PHE A 457 2.06 -13.99 5.61
CA PHE A 457 2.37 -15.41 5.47
C PHE A 457 3.87 -15.73 5.36
N ASP A 458 4.74 -14.74 5.59
CA ASP A 458 6.19 -14.95 5.54
C ASP A 458 6.61 -15.97 6.61
N GLY A 459 7.37 -16.96 6.17
CA GLY A 459 7.79 -18.07 7.04
C GLY A 459 6.71 -19.09 7.40
N ALA A 460 5.46 -18.91 6.94
CA ALA A 460 4.41 -19.90 7.13
C ALA A 460 4.68 -21.21 6.37
N ASN A 461 4.03 -22.29 6.79
CA ASN A 461 4.16 -23.58 6.13
C ASN A 461 3.74 -23.50 4.64
N SER A 462 4.59 -23.92 3.72
CA SER A 462 4.32 -23.87 2.27
C SER A 462 3.11 -24.69 1.81
N ALA A 463 2.64 -25.63 2.64
CA ALA A 463 1.43 -26.42 2.40
C ALA A 463 0.16 -25.80 2.99
N LEU A 464 0.28 -24.62 3.65
CA LEU A 464 -0.86 -23.95 4.27
C LEU A 464 -1.93 -23.58 3.23
N LYS A 465 -3.20 -23.91 3.56
CA LYS A 465 -4.39 -23.56 2.77
C LYS A 465 -5.45 -22.93 3.66
N ILE A 466 -6.18 -21.98 3.08
CA ILE A 466 -7.28 -21.25 3.72
C ILE A 466 -8.60 -21.74 3.13
N TYR A 467 -9.46 -22.29 3.96
CA TYR A 467 -10.78 -22.83 3.60
C TYR A 467 -11.87 -21.90 4.09
N PHE A 468 -12.83 -21.59 3.23
CA PHE A 468 -13.97 -20.74 3.56
C PHE A 468 -15.22 -21.59 3.76
N ASP A 469 -16.09 -21.14 4.67
CA ASP A 469 -17.39 -21.76 4.94
C ASP A 469 -18.45 -21.39 3.90
N SER A 470 -18.25 -20.30 3.16
CA SER A 470 -19.19 -19.77 2.18
C SER A 470 -18.52 -19.34 0.87
N SER A 471 -19.25 -19.50 -0.24
CA SER A 471 -18.82 -18.99 -1.54
C SER A 471 -18.73 -17.47 -1.57
N ILE A 472 -19.52 -16.77 -0.73
CA ILE A 472 -19.46 -15.30 -0.60
C ILE A 472 -18.14 -14.89 0.05
N GLY A 473 -17.80 -15.50 1.20
CA GLY A 473 -16.53 -15.26 1.87
C GLY A 473 -15.35 -15.51 0.95
N TYR A 474 -15.30 -16.69 0.31
CA TYR A 474 -14.26 -17.00 -0.67
C TYR A 474 -14.15 -15.92 -1.76
N THR A 475 -15.28 -15.51 -2.36
CA THR A 475 -15.27 -14.51 -3.43
C THR A 475 -14.74 -13.18 -2.94
N ASN A 476 -15.19 -12.69 -1.79
CA ASN A 476 -14.76 -11.41 -1.24
C ASN A 476 -13.25 -11.39 -0.93
N PHE A 477 -12.70 -12.50 -0.48
CA PHE A 477 -11.26 -12.61 -0.23
C PHE A 477 -10.45 -12.73 -1.52
N VAL A 478 -10.81 -13.57 -2.49
CA VAL A 478 -10.04 -13.71 -3.74
C VAL A 478 -10.15 -12.49 -4.66
N THR A 479 -11.19 -11.67 -4.49
CA THR A 479 -11.34 -10.41 -5.24
C THR A 479 -10.99 -9.19 -4.39
N GLY A 480 -10.82 -9.38 -3.09
CA GLY A 480 -10.38 -8.34 -2.14
C GLY A 480 -8.97 -7.90 -2.47
N TYR A 481 -8.79 -6.59 -2.48
CA TYR A 481 -7.62 -5.89 -2.98
C TYR A 481 -6.26 -6.49 -2.55
N PHE A 482 -6.09 -6.77 -1.27
CA PHE A 482 -4.88 -7.37 -0.72
C PHE A 482 -4.87 -8.90 -0.80
N TRP A 483 -5.98 -9.52 -0.45
CA TRP A 483 -6.10 -10.96 -0.33
C TRP A 483 -5.98 -11.69 -1.67
N ALA A 484 -6.24 -11.00 -2.79
CA ALA A 484 -6.07 -11.55 -4.14
C ALA A 484 -4.64 -12.08 -4.39
N ASN A 485 -3.63 -11.46 -3.78
CA ASN A 485 -2.22 -11.90 -3.87
C ASN A 485 -2.00 -13.30 -3.29
N TYR A 486 -2.87 -13.75 -2.41
CA TYR A 486 -2.83 -15.07 -1.78
C TYR A 486 -3.87 -16.05 -2.33
N GLY A 487 -4.49 -15.74 -3.47
CA GLY A 487 -5.51 -16.57 -4.11
C GLY A 487 -5.10 -18.03 -4.32
N GLY A 488 -3.81 -18.29 -4.57
CA GLY A 488 -3.26 -19.65 -4.68
C GLY A 488 -3.29 -20.48 -3.38
N MET A 489 -3.46 -19.83 -2.22
CA MET A 489 -3.60 -20.48 -0.92
C MET A 489 -5.07 -20.74 -0.57
N MET A 490 -6.02 -20.07 -1.23
CA MET A 490 -7.44 -20.12 -0.92
C MET A 490 -8.13 -21.28 -1.59
N VAL A 491 -9.01 -21.93 -0.85
CA VAL A 491 -9.78 -23.11 -1.30
C VAL A 491 -11.25 -22.76 -1.29
N ARG A 492 -11.88 -22.90 -2.45
CA ARG A 492 -13.31 -22.68 -2.62
C ARG A 492 -14.10 -23.74 -1.84
N PRO A 493 -15.16 -23.37 -1.11
CA PRO A 493 -16.04 -24.35 -0.50
C PRO A 493 -16.66 -25.25 -1.57
N GLU A 494 -16.74 -26.54 -1.28
CA GLU A 494 -17.46 -27.49 -2.13
C GLU A 494 -18.97 -27.17 -2.06
N GLU A 495 -19.64 -27.09 -3.21
CA GLU A 495 -21.09 -26.85 -3.32
C GLU A 495 -21.89 -28.04 -2.82
#